data_e678bc9effeacc37b9b633413a0dedb5
#
_entry.id   e678bc9effeacc37b9b633413a0dedb5
#
_cell.length_a   1.000
_cell.length_b   1.000
_cell.length_c   1.000
_cell.angle_alpha   90.00
_cell.angle_beta   90.00
_cell.angle_gamma   90.00
#
_symmetry.space_group_name_H-M   'P 1'
#
loop_
_entity.id
_entity.type
_entity.pdbx_description
1 polymer ?
#
loop_
_entity_poly.entity_id
_entity_poly.type
_entity_poly.pdbx_seq_one_letter_code
_entity_poly.pdbx_strand_id
1 'polypeptide(L)'
;MSDLINSHLYALIAGEASGDTLGAGLIRAILRKDPQAKFIGIGGPKMISCGMISSFRMEELSVMGITEVVKHLVPILKIRHELIKILLEARPCVVIGIDSPDFNLKIEKILKRNGIPAVHYVSPSVWAWREGRMKTIRESCDMVLSLLPFEKEFYDKAQMRCTYVGHSLAARIALDSSSDKARESIALDRTSVESIEGKKIMGILPGSRRGEIERMLPIFAKACCMIKARMDNVCFICAASDKRNAYLIKDIWMSYAPFLSLTIYEGNTQDVIASTDAVLLTCGTVALEAMLLNRPMAVAYKVNALTASLARRMLKIDTFSLPNLLAKRKIVSEFIQSECNAQNLCDEMLKLLNSDNLLMKKEFTRIHSSIRMNSDEIAANAIFELIDDMKNQRLSAPADAEGESGNEAVALKNTVQRSDMEPSLSLGEVESALTDKDNDVKKEPEFKV
;
A
#
# COMPACT_ATOMS: atom_id res chain seq x y z
N MET A 1 -41.57 -9.22 -1.62
CA MET A 1 -40.69 -9.60 -2.75
C MET A 1 -39.41 -10.13 -2.15
N SER A 2 -39.13 -11.40 -2.39
CA SER A 2 -38.07 -12.17 -1.74
C SER A 2 -36.70 -11.49 -1.87
N ASP A 3 -36.03 -11.32 -0.74
CA ASP A 3 -34.66 -10.81 -0.56
C ASP A 3 -33.59 -11.75 -1.14
N LEU A 4 -33.73 -12.16 -2.40
CA LEU A 4 -32.84 -13.11 -3.05
C LEU A 4 -31.49 -12.42 -3.35
N ILE A 5 -30.46 -12.87 -2.65
CA ILE A 5 -29.07 -12.54 -2.98
C ILE A 5 -28.75 -13.11 -4.36
N ASN A 6 -28.17 -12.28 -5.24
CA ASN A 6 -27.73 -12.72 -6.56
C ASN A 6 -26.46 -13.58 -6.40
N SER A 7 -26.61 -14.91 -6.52
CA SER A 7 -25.56 -15.89 -6.21
C SER A 7 -24.31 -15.78 -7.10
N HIS A 8 -24.41 -15.14 -8.27
CA HIS A 8 -23.30 -14.98 -9.21
C HIS A 8 -22.85 -13.52 -9.36
N LEU A 9 -23.32 -12.62 -8.50
CA LEU A 9 -22.93 -11.21 -8.53
C LEU A 9 -21.98 -10.91 -7.38
N TYR A 10 -20.77 -10.47 -7.72
CA TYR A 10 -19.71 -10.10 -6.79
C TYR A 10 -19.48 -8.59 -6.85
N ALA A 11 -19.37 -7.93 -5.70
CA ALA A 11 -19.01 -6.52 -5.65
C ALA A 11 -17.55 -6.37 -5.23
N LEU A 12 -16.74 -5.65 -6.02
CA LEU A 12 -15.34 -5.36 -5.73
C LEU A 12 -15.11 -3.84 -5.73
N ILE A 13 -14.30 -3.37 -4.77
CA ILE A 13 -14.03 -1.94 -4.62
C ILE A 13 -12.52 -1.74 -4.44
N ALA A 14 -11.87 -1.15 -5.45
CA ALA A 14 -10.46 -0.77 -5.42
C ALA A 14 -10.31 0.72 -5.67
N GLY A 15 -9.49 1.39 -4.84
CA GLY A 15 -9.24 2.84 -4.94
C GLY A 15 -7.91 3.21 -5.59
N GLU A 16 -7.01 2.24 -5.81
CA GLU A 16 -5.64 2.47 -6.30
C GLU A 16 -5.20 1.38 -7.29
N ALA A 17 -4.15 1.66 -8.07
CA ALA A 17 -3.60 0.75 -9.06
C ALA A 17 -3.11 -0.59 -8.49
N SER A 18 -2.64 -0.60 -7.24
CA SER A 18 -2.31 -1.82 -6.48
C SER A 18 -3.53 -2.69 -6.25
N GLY A 19 -4.63 -2.09 -5.79
CA GLY A 19 -5.91 -2.75 -5.58
C GLY A 19 -6.53 -3.25 -6.90
N ASP A 20 -6.44 -2.48 -7.98
CA ASP A 20 -6.86 -2.90 -9.33
C ASP A 20 -6.13 -4.16 -9.80
N THR A 21 -4.85 -4.25 -9.51
CA THR A 21 -4.05 -5.44 -9.85
C THR A 21 -4.47 -6.67 -9.05
N LEU A 22 -4.70 -6.52 -7.74
CA LEU A 22 -5.19 -7.59 -6.86
C LEU A 22 -6.61 -8.03 -7.27
N GLY A 23 -7.50 -7.06 -7.50
CA GLY A 23 -8.87 -7.31 -7.93
C GLY A 23 -8.96 -8.07 -9.26
N ALA A 24 -8.14 -7.70 -10.24
CA ALA A 24 -8.08 -8.39 -11.52
C ALA A 24 -7.61 -9.85 -11.40
N GLY A 25 -6.65 -10.13 -10.51
CA GLY A 25 -6.22 -11.49 -10.19
C GLY A 25 -7.34 -12.29 -9.55
N LEU A 26 -8.02 -11.71 -8.56
CA LEU A 26 -9.15 -12.33 -7.87
C LEU A 26 -10.32 -12.61 -8.83
N ILE A 27 -10.68 -11.65 -9.71
CA ILE A 27 -11.74 -11.85 -10.73
C ILE A 27 -11.44 -13.08 -11.58
N ARG A 28 -10.21 -13.20 -12.10
CA ARG A 28 -9.82 -14.38 -12.89
C ARG A 28 -9.89 -15.68 -12.10
N ALA A 29 -9.54 -15.66 -10.82
CA ALA A 29 -9.63 -16.84 -9.96
C ALA A 29 -11.10 -17.22 -9.67
N ILE A 30 -11.98 -16.27 -9.43
CA ILE A 30 -13.41 -16.49 -9.26
C ILE A 30 -14.02 -17.06 -10.55
N LEU A 31 -13.72 -16.49 -11.73
CA LEU A 31 -14.24 -16.96 -13.02
C LEU A 31 -13.85 -18.41 -13.34
N ARG A 32 -12.71 -18.90 -12.86
CA ARG A 32 -12.34 -20.32 -13.02
C ARG A 32 -13.25 -21.26 -12.25
N LYS A 33 -13.87 -20.81 -11.16
CA LYS A 33 -14.75 -21.60 -10.30
C LYS A 33 -16.24 -21.35 -10.56
N ASP A 34 -16.57 -20.11 -10.87
CA ASP A 34 -17.91 -19.65 -11.21
C ASP A 34 -17.88 -18.92 -12.57
N PRO A 35 -17.98 -19.66 -13.69
CA PRO A 35 -17.97 -19.05 -15.04
C PRO A 35 -19.13 -18.09 -15.31
N GLN A 36 -20.19 -18.11 -14.49
CA GLN A 36 -21.33 -17.19 -14.58
C GLN A 36 -21.16 -15.93 -13.73
N ALA A 37 -20.06 -15.80 -13.00
CA ALA A 37 -19.81 -14.66 -12.12
C ALA A 37 -19.84 -13.33 -12.88
N LYS A 38 -20.54 -12.37 -12.28
CA LYS A 38 -20.60 -10.97 -12.73
C LYS A 38 -20.02 -10.08 -11.67
N PHE A 39 -19.38 -9.00 -12.09
CA PHE A 39 -18.63 -8.13 -11.19
C PHE A 39 -19.07 -6.67 -11.34
N ILE A 40 -19.38 -6.02 -10.20
CA ILE A 40 -19.78 -4.61 -10.14
C ILE A 40 -18.98 -3.89 -9.04
N GLY A 41 -18.97 -2.57 -9.04
CA GLY A 41 -18.37 -1.75 -7.98
C GLY A 41 -17.46 -0.65 -8.51
N ILE A 42 -16.25 -0.53 -7.99
CA ILE A 42 -15.21 0.42 -8.45
C ILE A 42 -13.92 -0.33 -8.71
N GLY A 43 -13.39 -0.21 -9.93
CA GLY A 43 -12.12 -0.81 -10.32
C GLY A 43 -11.46 -0.04 -11.45
N GLY A 44 -10.18 -0.31 -11.64
CA GLY A 44 -9.37 0.29 -12.68
C GLY A 44 -9.35 -0.52 -13.99
N PRO A 45 -8.47 -0.14 -14.93
CA PRO A 45 -8.41 -0.74 -16.26
C PRO A 45 -8.21 -2.27 -16.24
N LYS A 46 -7.47 -2.81 -15.26
CA LYS A 46 -7.18 -4.25 -15.19
C LYS A 46 -8.40 -5.06 -14.76
N MET A 47 -9.18 -4.58 -13.80
CA MET A 47 -10.43 -5.22 -13.38
C MET A 47 -11.49 -5.11 -14.47
N ILE A 48 -11.59 -3.95 -15.13
CA ILE A 48 -12.50 -3.72 -16.27
C ILE A 48 -12.15 -4.66 -17.43
N SER A 49 -10.87 -4.85 -17.73
CA SER A 49 -10.44 -5.81 -18.77
C SER A 49 -10.77 -7.26 -18.45
N CYS A 50 -11.03 -7.59 -17.17
CA CYS A 50 -11.52 -8.90 -16.74
C CYS A 50 -13.05 -9.02 -16.73
N GLY A 51 -13.79 -8.04 -17.26
CA GLY A 51 -15.26 -8.08 -17.37
C GLY A 51 -16.01 -7.40 -16.22
N MET A 52 -15.34 -6.62 -15.37
CA MET A 52 -15.99 -5.87 -14.31
C MET A 52 -16.70 -4.62 -14.86
N ILE A 53 -17.88 -4.33 -14.35
CA ILE A 53 -18.60 -3.07 -14.58
C ILE A 53 -18.27 -2.12 -13.44
N SER A 54 -17.49 -1.07 -13.72
CA SER A 54 -17.16 -0.03 -12.74
C SER A 54 -18.21 1.07 -12.77
N SER A 55 -18.85 1.34 -11.62
CA SER A 55 -19.89 2.37 -11.49
C SER A 55 -19.30 3.79 -11.41
N PHE A 56 -18.04 3.92 -11.00
CA PHE A 56 -17.32 5.19 -10.88
C PHE A 56 -15.90 5.01 -11.36
N ARG A 57 -15.23 6.11 -11.70
CA ARG A 57 -13.82 6.08 -12.07
C ARG A 57 -12.96 5.89 -10.81
N MET A 58 -12.03 4.94 -10.85
CA MET A 58 -11.13 4.66 -9.72
C MET A 58 -10.28 5.88 -9.33
N GLU A 59 -9.90 6.69 -10.33
CA GLU A 59 -9.10 7.89 -10.12
C GLU A 59 -9.79 8.94 -9.23
N GLU A 60 -11.13 8.91 -9.15
CA GLU A 60 -11.90 9.80 -8.27
C GLU A 60 -11.72 9.48 -6.78
N LEU A 61 -11.25 8.28 -6.44
CA LEU A 61 -10.90 7.87 -5.08
C LEU A 61 -9.42 8.12 -4.77
N SER A 62 -8.57 8.25 -5.79
CA SER A 62 -7.12 8.44 -5.66
C SER A 62 -6.77 9.91 -5.45
N VAL A 63 -7.21 10.49 -4.34
CA VAL A 63 -6.87 11.89 -4.00
C VAL A 63 -5.54 11.92 -3.27
N MET A 64 -4.51 12.47 -3.93
CA MET A 64 -3.17 12.64 -3.35
C MET A 64 -2.98 14.09 -2.87
N GLY A 65 -2.87 14.25 -1.56
CA GLY A 65 -2.54 15.53 -0.94
C GLY A 65 -3.64 16.08 -0.03
N ILE A 66 -3.25 16.79 1.05
CA ILE A 66 -4.14 17.25 2.12
C ILE A 66 -5.01 18.42 1.71
N THR A 67 -4.46 19.39 1.03
CA THR A 67 -5.21 20.52 0.47
C THR A 67 -6.24 20.04 -0.56
N GLU A 68 -5.98 18.93 -1.23
CA GLU A 68 -6.89 18.25 -2.14
C GLU A 68 -7.93 17.40 -1.39
N VAL A 69 -7.56 16.70 -0.30
CA VAL A 69 -8.49 15.89 0.50
C VAL A 69 -9.68 16.73 1.00
N VAL A 70 -9.45 17.94 1.53
CA VAL A 70 -10.54 18.80 2.01
C VAL A 70 -11.47 19.23 0.88
N LYS A 71 -10.94 19.51 -0.32
CA LYS A 71 -11.75 19.89 -1.49
C LYS A 71 -12.49 18.71 -2.12
N HIS A 72 -11.95 17.49 -1.99
CA HIS A 72 -12.51 16.28 -2.60
C HIS A 72 -13.29 15.40 -1.62
N LEU A 73 -13.36 15.75 -0.33
CA LEU A 73 -14.08 14.96 0.67
C LEU A 73 -15.57 14.81 0.32
N VAL A 74 -16.24 15.90 -0.08
CA VAL A 74 -17.67 15.89 -0.46
C VAL A 74 -17.94 14.99 -1.69
N PRO A 75 -17.18 15.06 -2.80
CA PRO A 75 -17.29 14.12 -3.90
C PRO A 75 -17.11 12.66 -3.48
N ILE A 76 -16.08 12.34 -2.69
CA ILE A 76 -15.82 10.97 -2.21
C ILE A 76 -16.98 10.44 -1.36
N LEU A 77 -17.54 11.28 -0.48
CA LEU A 77 -18.71 10.92 0.33
C LEU A 77 -19.95 10.67 -0.53
N LYS A 78 -20.16 11.45 -1.60
CA LYS A 78 -21.26 11.23 -2.55
C LYS A 78 -21.10 9.91 -3.28
N ILE A 79 -19.92 9.64 -3.84
CA ILE A 79 -19.59 8.37 -4.51
C ILE A 79 -19.87 7.20 -3.57
N ARG A 80 -19.41 7.29 -2.31
CA ARG A 80 -19.65 6.23 -1.31
C ARG A 80 -21.13 6.01 -1.07
N HIS A 81 -21.90 7.07 -0.91
CA HIS A 81 -23.34 7.00 -0.68
C HIS A 81 -24.10 6.37 -1.86
N GLU A 82 -23.79 6.79 -3.08
CA GLU A 82 -24.39 6.26 -4.29
C GLU A 82 -24.00 4.79 -4.54
N LEU A 83 -22.73 4.45 -4.31
CA LEU A 83 -22.26 3.08 -4.42
C LEU A 83 -22.99 2.16 -3.43
N ILE A 84 -23.18 2.58 -2.18
CA ILE A 84 -23.93 1.82 -1.19
C ILE A 84 -25.37 1.56 -1.68
N LYS A 85 -26.04 2.56 -2.26
CA LYS A 85 -27.40 2.37 -2.83
C LYS A 85 -27.41 1.33 -3.93
N ILE A 86 -26.48 1.48 -4.90
CA ILE A 86 -26.37 0.53 -6.02
C ILE A 86 -26.15 -0.90 -5.51
N LEU A 87 -25.28 -1.09 -4.52
CA LEU A 87 -24.96 -2.41 -4.00
C LEU A 87 -26.08 -3.00 -3.12
N LEU A 88 -26.82 -2.17 -2.39
CA LEU A 88 -28.02 -2.61 -1.65
C LEU A 88 -29.14 -3.05 -2.58
N GLU A 89 -29.35 -2.36 -3.70
CA GLU A 89 -30.34 -2.73 -4.72
C GLU A 89 -29.92 -3.99 -5.50
N ALA A 90 -28.64 -4.08 -5.89
CA ALA A 90 -28.11 -5.19 -6.65
C ALA A 90 -27.97 -6.49 -5.85
N ARG A 91 -27.86 -6.41 -4.50
CA ARG A 91 -27.70 -7.52 -3.54
C ARG A 91 -26.69 -8.57 -3.98
N PRO A 92 -25.39 -8.20 -4.12
CA PRO A 92 -24.36 -9.15 -4.49
C PRO A 92 -24.20 -10.24 -3.43
N CYS A 93 -23.69 -11.41 -3.84
CA CYS A 93 -23.42 -12.52 -2.91
C CYS A 93 -22.31 -12.20 -1.88
N VAL A 94 -21.42 -11.26 -2.22
CA VAL A 94 -20.36 -10.77 -1.33
C VAL A 94 -19.90 -9.39 -1.81
N VAL A 95 -19.48 -8.53 -0.86
CA VAL A 95 -18.72 -7.32 -1.14
C VAL A 95 -17.26 -7.50 -0.70
N ILE A 96 -16.32 -7.09 -1.54
CA ILE A 96 -14.88 -7.23 -1.32
C ILE A 96 -14.24 -5.84 -1.47
N GLY A 97 -13.91 -5.21 -0.35
CA GLY A 97 -13.15 -3.97 -0.33
C GLY A 97 -11.65 -4.30 -0.41
N ILE A 98 -10.95 -3.75 -1.40
CA ILE A 98 -9.55 -4.00 -1.65
C ILE A 98 -8.74 -2.78 -1.23
N ASP A 99 -7.94 -2.92 -0.14
CA ASP A 99 -7.17 -1.82 0.43
C ASP A 99 -8.06 -0.62 0.82
N SER A 100 -7.52 0.60 0.89
CA SER A 100 -8.26 1.84 1.18
C SER A 100 -9.26 1.72 2.34
N PRO A 101 -8.82 1.33 3.55
CA PRO A 101 -9.71 0.94 4.65
C PRO A 101 -10.65 2.06 5.10
N ASP A 102 -10.24 3.33 5.01
CA ASP A 102 -11.06 4.47 5.42
C ASP A 102 -12.29 4.68 4.52
N PHE A 103 -12.21 4.24 3.26
CA PHE A 103 -13.32 4.23 2.33
C PHE A 103 -14.12 2.92 2.42
N ASN A 104 -13.44 1.78 2.33
CA ASN A 104 -14.06 0.47 2.17
C ASN A 104 -14.73 -0.05 3.45
N LEU A 105 -14.11 0.07 4.63
CA LEU A 105 -14.68 -0.45 5.88
C LEU A 105 -16.05 0.16 6.20
N LYS A 106 -16.31 1.40 5.81
CA LYS A 106 -17.63 2.04 6.02
C LYS A 106 -18.71 1.43 5.12
N ILE A 107 -18.35 1.12 3.87
CA ILE A 107 -19.26 0.45 2.91
C ILE A 107 -19.53 -0.99 3.36
N GLU A 108 -18.47 -1.73 3.66
CA GLU A 108 -18.52 -3.10 4.16
C GLU A 108 -19.42 -3.22 5.39
N LYS A 109 -19.28 -2.29 6.37
CA LYS A 109 -20.12 -2.26 7.59
C LYS A 109 -21.60 -2.11 7.28
N ILE A 110 -21.96 -1.23 6.34
CA ILE A 110 -23.36 -1.00 5.98
C ILE A 110 -23.93 -2.23 5.26
N LEU A 111 -23.19 -2.78 4.31
CA LEU A 111 -23.60 -3.95 3.53
C LEU A 111 -23.72 -5.21 4.42
N LYS A 112 -22.75 -5.43 5.32
CA LYS A 112 -22.78 -6.51 6.33
C LYS A 112 -24.03 -6.41 7.21
N ARG A 113 -24.38 -5.21 7.71
CA ARG A 113 -25.60 -4.99 8.52
C ARG A 113 -26.88 -5.27 7.74
N ASN A 114 -26.84 -5.16 6.41
CA ASN A 114 -27.96 -5.51 5.53
C ASN A 114 -27.87 -6.96 5.01
N GLY A 115 -27.09 -7.80 5.65
CA GLY A 115 -26.99 -9.22 5.37
C GLY A 115 -26.19 -9.59 4.12
N ILE A 116 -25.39 -8.70 3.56
CA ILE A 116 -24.46 -8.99 2.48
C ILE A 116 -23.09 -9.32 3.08
N PRO A 117 -22.54 -10.52 2.84
CA PRO A 117 -21.21 -10.89 3.33
C PRO A 117 -20.14 -9.88 2.92
N ALA A 118 -19.26 -9.52 3.84
CA ALA A 118 -18.24 -8.50 3.60
C ALA A 118 -16.82 -9.04 3.84
N VAL A 119 -15.93 -8.83 2.88
CA VAL A 119 -14.52 -9.24 2.93
C VAL A 119 -13.63 -8.02 2.74
N HIS A 120 -12.66 -7.82 3.62
CA HIS A 120 -11.63 -6.82 3.45
C HIS A 120 -10.33 -7.46 2.95
N TYR A 121 -9.92 -7.13 1.75
CA TYR A 121 -8.69 -7.65 1.12
C TYR A 121 -7.58 -6.63 1.28
N VAL A 122 -6.46 -7.02 1.84
CA VAL A 122 -5.33 -6.26 2.40
C VAL A 122 -5.63 -5.79 3.81
N SER A 123 -5.01 -6.46 4.78
CA SER A 123 -5.16 -6.10 6.20
C SER A 123 -4.76 -4.65 6.45
N PRO A 124 -5.64 -3.83 7.04
CA PRO A 124 -5.21 -2.54 7.58
C PRO A 124 -4.12 -2.77 8.61
N SER A 125 -3.02 -2.02 8.57
CA SER A 125 -1.80 -2.20 9.38
C SER A 125 -2.06 -2.30 10.90
N VAL A 126 -2.85 -3.29 11.35
CA VAL A 126 -3.25 -3.51 12.76
C VAL A 126 -2.08 -3.76 13.68
N TRP A 127 -0.98 -4.30 13.15
CA TRP A 127 0.27 -4.56 13.85
C TRP A 127 1.02 -3.28 14.25
N ALA A 128 0.77 -2.17 13.54
CA ALA A 128 1.35 -0.86 13.82
C ALA A 128 0.45 0.00 14.73
N TRP A 129 -0.85 -0.34 14.85
CA TRP A 129 -1.85 0.51 15.48
C TRP A 129 -2.65 -0.19 16.60
N ARG A 130 -3.30 0.62 17.43
CA ARG A 130 -4.02 0.22 18.65
C ARG A 130 -5.18 -0.76 18.42
N GLU A 131 -5.55 -1.49 19.48
CA GLU A 131 -6.66 -2.44 19.60
C GLU A 131 -8.04 -1.88 19.13
N GLY A 132 -8.26 -0.56 19.19
CA GLY A 132 -9.50 0.07 18.71
C GLY A 132 -9.78 -0.14 17.21
N ARG A 133 -8.76 -0.27 16.38
CA ARG A 133 -8.95 -0.53 14.94
C ARG A 133 -9.48 -1.93 14.68
N MET A 134 -9.10 -2.91 15.51
CA MET A 134 -9.63 -4.28 15.41
C MET A 134 -11.14 -4.35 15.64
N LYS A 135 -11.67 -3.55 16.59
CA LYS A 135 -13.12 -3.43 16.81
C LYS A 135 -13.83 -2.93 15.55
N THR A 136 -13.30 -1.86 14.94
CA THR A 136 -13.87 -1.30 13.70
C THR A 136 -13.87 -2.32 12.56
N ILE A 137 -12.78 -3.06 12.37
CA ILE A 137 -12.67 -4.09 11.32
C ILE A 137 -13.71 -5.20 11.57
N ARG A 138 -13.82 -5.70 12.79
CA ARG A 138 -14.80 -6.74 13.15
C ARG A 138 -16.23 -6.32 12.89
N GLU A 139 -16.56 -5.04 13.16
CA GLU A 139 -17.88 -4.49 12.88
C GLU A 139 -18.14 -4.29 11.38
N SER A 140 -17.07 -4.18 10.58
CA SER A 140 -17.15 -3.83 9.17
C SER A 140 -17.16 -5.02 8.23
N CYS A 141 -16.37 -6.05 8.47
CA CYS A 141 -16.29 -7.21 7.59
C CYS A 141 -16.39 -8.53 8.37
N ASP A 142 -16.68 -9.61 7.64
CA ASP A 142 -16.80 -10.97 8.17
C ASP A 142 -15.48 -11.70 8.09
N MET A 143 -14.64 -11.33 7.12
CA MET A 143 -13.33 -11.94 6.90
C MET A 143 -12.33 -10.91 6.40
N VAL A 144 -11.06 -11.09 6.78
CA VAL A 144 -9.92 -10.37 6.22
C VAL A 144 -9.03 -11.33 5.42
N LEU A 145 -8.59 -10.88 4.24
CA LEU A 145 -7.56 -11.53 3.45
C LEU A 145 -6.25 -10.78 3.67
N SER A 146 -5.30 -11.38 4.38
CA SER A 146 -4.03 -10.74 4.73
C SER A 146 -2.91 -11.12 3.75
N LEU A 147 -2.01 -10.15 3.46
CA LEU A 147 -0.87 -10.34 2.57
C LEU A 147 0.39 -10.81 3.28
N LEU A 148 0.49 -10.58 4.59
CA LEU A 148 1.68 -10.85 5.39
C LEU A 148 1.39 -11.92 6.44
N PRO A 149 2.27 -12.91 6.62
CA PRO A 149 1.99 -14.08 7.46
C PRO A 149 1.77 -13.73 8.94
N PHE A 150 2.46 -12.71 9.44
CA PHE A 150 2.35 -12.30 10.85
C PHE A 150 1.04 -11.57 11.17
N GLU A 151 0.33 -11.05 10.16
CA GLU A 151 -0.95 -10.35 10.36
C GLU A 151 -2.03 -11.29 10.90
N LYS A 152 -2.05 -12.54 10.41
CA LYS A 152 -3.01 -13.55 10.85
C LYS A 152 -3.02 -13.74 12.37
N GLU A 153 -1.86 -13.69 13.04
CA GLU A 153 -1.75 -13.86 14.48
C GLU A 153 -2.57 -12.82 15.29
N PHE A 154 -2.70 -11.58 14.75
CA PHE A 154 -3.51 -10.53 15.38
C PHE A 154 -5.01 -10.79 15.25
N TYR A 155 -5.44 -11.30 14.11
CA TYR A 155 -6.84 -11.66 13.88
C TYR A 155 -7.24 -12.92 14.67
N ASP A 156 -6.37 -13.93 14.77
CA ASP A 156 -6.60 -15.13 15.58
C ASP A 156 -6.77 -14.78 17.06
N LYS A 157 -5.91 -13.90 17.62
CA LYS A 157 -6.05 -13.38 18.99
C LYS A 157 -7.37 -12.63 19.20
N ALA A 158 -7.86 -11.96 18.17
CA ALA A 158 -9.12 -11.25 18.18
C ALA A 158 -10.32 -12.14 17.85
N GLN A 159 -10.16 -13.43 17.63
CA GLN A 159 -11.20 -14.39 17.21
C GLN A 159 -11.96 -13.91 15.96
N MET A 160 -11.24 -13.35 15.00
CA MET A 160 -11.79 -12.87 13.74
C MET A 160 -11.27 -13.71 12.58
N ARG A 161 -12.15 -14.11 11.66
CA ARG A 161 -11.78 -14.89 10.48
C ARG A 161 -10.77 -14.10 9.63
N CYS A 162 -9.61 -14.69 9.42
CA CYS A 162 -8.55 -14.14 8.59
C CYS A 162 -7.85 -15.24 7.82
N THR A 163 -7.73 -15.08 6.51
CA THR A 163 -6.99 -15.99 5.65
C THR A 163 -5.72 -15.30 5.15
N TYR A 164 -4.56 -15.86 5.46
CA TYR A 164 -3.30 -15.44 4.86
C TYR A 164 -3.22 -15.97 3.44
N VAL A 165 -3.18 -15.08 2.46
CA VAL A 165 -3.20 -15.41 1.03
C VAL A 165 -1.84 -15.31 0.35
N GLY A 166 -0.83 -14.76 1.03
CA GLY A 166 0.47 -14.44 0.45
C GLY A 166 0.47 -13.09 -0.27
N HIS A 167 1.65 -12.64 -0.67
CA HIS A 167 1.82 -11.35 -1.31
C HIS A 167 1.93 -11.50 -2.83
N SER A 168 1.02 -10.87 -3.57
CA SER A 168 0.94 -10.98 -5.03
C SER A 168 2.23 -10.59 -5.77
N LEU A 169 3.02 -9.65 -5.23
CA LEU A 169 4.34 -9.31 -5.77
C LEU A 169 5.30 -10.51 -5.68
N ALA A 170 5.27 -11.27 -4.58
CA ALA A 170 6.13 -12.44 -4.42
C ALA A 170 5.82 -13.55 -5.43
N ALA A 171 4.55 -13.67 -5.84
CA ALA A 171 4.16 -14.62 -6.88
C ALA A 171 4.62 -14.17 -8.28
N ARG A 172 4.65 -12.86 -8.54
CA ARG A 172 4.99 -12.29 -9.87
C ARG A 172 6.47 -12.11 -10.11
N ILE A 173 7.23 -11.76 -9.08
CA ILE A 173 8.68 -11.60 -9.19
C ILE A 173 9.32 -12.99 -9.19
N ALA A 174 10.21 -13.25 -10.15
CA ALA A 174 10.95 -14.50 -10.22
C ALA A 174 11.98 -14.60 -9.09
N LEU A 175 12.21 -15.81 -8.57
CA LEU A 175 13.20 -16.06 -7.52
C LEU A 175 14.65 -15.80 -7.97
N ASP A 176 14.90 -15.90 -9.27
CA ASP A 176 16.19 -15.76 -9.96
C ASP A 176 16.28 -14.48 -10.79
N SER A 177 15.76 -13.35 -10.30
CA SER A 177 15.81 -12.08 -11.02
C SER A 177 17.26 -11.69 -11.37
N SER A 178 17.59 -11.76 -12.68
CA SER A 178 18.91 -11.45 -13.20
C SER A 178 19.16 -9.94 -13.24
N SER A 179 20.28 -9.50 -12.62
CA SER A 179 20.72 -8.10 -12.73
C SER A 179 21.12 -7.72 -14.15
N ASP A 180 21.68 -8.65 -14.91
CA ASP A 180 22.20 -8.37 -16.25
C ASP A 180 21.07 -8.08 -17.23
N LYS A 181 19.99 -8.89 -17.20
CA LYS A 181 18.79 -8.62 -17.99
C LYS A 181 18.13 -7.28 -17.62
N ALA A 182 18.09 -6.94 -16.34
CA ALA A 182 17.55 -5.65 -15.91
C ALA A 182 18.45 -4.48 -16.35
N ARG A 183 19.78 -4.65 -16.33
CA ARG A 183 20.73 -3.66 -16.84
C ARG A 183 20.60 -3.46 -18.35
N GLU A 184 20.38 -4.52 -19.11
CA GLU A 184 20.06 -4.43 -20.54
C GLU A 184 18.76 -3.68 -20.77
N SER A 185 17.69 -4.00 -20.01
CA SER A 185 16.39 -3.34 -20.12
C SER A 185 16.52 -1.83 -19.89
N ILE A 186 17.15 -1.39 -18.80
CA ILE A 186 17.31 0.04 -18.52
C ILE A 186 18.32 0.73 -19.46
N ALA A 187 19.26 0.01 -20.06
CA ALA A 187 20.19 0.57 -21.04
C ALA A 187 19.51 0.92 -22.37
N LEU A 188 18.50 0.16 -22.77
CA LEU A 188 17.71 0.41 -23.98
C LEU A 188 16.83 1.66 -23.87
N ASP A 189 16.44 2.05 -22.64
CA ASP A 189 15.61 3.25 -22.38
C ASP A 189 16.42 4.56 -22.33
N ARG A 190 17.68 4.54 -22.80
CA ARG A 190 18.59 5.68 -22.68
C ARG A 190 18.53 6.63 -23.87
N THR A 191 18.17 7.86 -23.59
CA THR A 191 18.40 9.01 -24.50
C THR A 191 19.71 9.74 -24.21
N SER A 192 20.37 9.52 -23.10
CA SER A 192 21.69 10.09 -22.77
C SER A 192 22.23 9.48 -21.49
N VAL A 193 23.50 9.15 -21.36
CA VAL A 193 24.31 9.27 -20.14
C VAL A 193 25.43 8.24 -20.00
N GLU A 194 26.36 8.53 -19.14
CA GLU A 194 27.55 7.78 -18.73
C GLU A 194 27.40 6.26 -18.82
N SER A 195 28.36 5.60 -19.44
CA SER A 195 28.41 4.14 -19.44
C SER A 195 28.35 3.61 -18.00
N ILE A 196 27.45 2.66 -17.76
CA ILE A 196 27.38 1.91 -16.49
C ILE A 196 28.35 0.74 -16.47
N GLU A 197 28.99 0.48 -17.61
CA GLU A 197 29.87 -0.65 -17.77
C GLU A 197 31.07 -0.55 -16.81
N GLY A 198 31.31 -1.60 -16.06
CA GLY A 198 32.34 -1.65 -15.02
C GLY A 198 32.07 -0.82 -13.75
N LYS A 199 30.94 -0.11 -13.65
CA LYS A 199 30.59 0.66 -12.46
C LYS A 199 29.66 -0.10 -11.52
N LYS A 200 29.77 0.22 -10.23
CA LYS A 200 28.74 -0.14 -9.25
C LYS A 200 27.51 0.74 -9.44
N ILE A 201 26.31 0.15 -9.43
CA ILE A 201 25.07 0.86 -9.61
C ILE A 201 24.35 0.98 -8.27
N MET A 202 24.15 2.19 -7.80
CA MET A 202 23.39 2.49 -6.57
C MET A 202 22.01 3.05 -6.91
N GLY A 203 20.97 2.37 -6.44
CA GLY A 203 19.57 2.84 -6.56
C GLY A 203 19.23 3.86 -5.48
N ILE A 204 18.51 4.92 -5.86
CA ILE A 204 18.03 5.99 -4.98
C ILE A 204 16.52 6.07 -5.10
N LEU A 205 15.79 5.67 -4.04
CA LEU A 205 14.33 5.62 -4.03
C LEU A 205 13.77 6.44 -2.86
N PRO A 206 13.61 7.77 -3.05
CA PRO A 206 13.28 8.70 -1.97
C PRO A 206 11.80 8.71 -1.58
N GLY A 207 10.98 7.84 -2.17
CA GLY A 207 9.54 7.74 -2.00
C GLY A 207 8.76 8.14 -3.23
N SER A 208 7.44 7.94 -3.18
CA SER A 208 6.50 8.28 -4.25
C SER A 208 5.67 9.53 -3.96
N ARG A 209 5.56 9.95 -2.70
CA ARG A 209 4.83 11.13 -2.29
C ARG A 209 5.73 12.36 -2.28
N ARG A 210 5.20 13.50 -2.72
CA ARG A 210 5.94 14.77 -2.77
C ARG A 210 6.67 15.09 -1.44
N GLY A 211 5.95 15.05 -0.32
CA GLY A 211 6.53 15.36 1.00
C GLY A 211 7.61 14.36 1.47
N GLU A 212 7.57 13.10 1.00
CA GLU A 212 8.66 12.12 1.23
C GLU A 212 9.89 12.51 0.41
N ILE A 213 9.72 12.79 -0.88
CA ILE A 213 10.81 13.19 -1.79
C ILE A 213 11.50 14.45 -1.27
N GLU A 214 10.73 15.49 -0.94
CA GLU A 214 11.26 16.77 -0.42
C GLU A 214 12.06 16.59 0.88
N ARG A 215 11.69 15.64 1.71
CA ARG A 215 12.33 15.38 3.01
C ARG A 215 13.54 14.46 2.91
N MET A 216 13.44 13.41 2.10
CA MET A 216 14.44 12.34 2.06
C MET A 216 15.56 12.60 1.05
N LEU A 217 15.20 13.12 -0.12
CA LEU A 217 16.16 13.28 -1.21
C LEU A 217 17.33 14.22 -0.90
N PRO A 218 17.18 15.35 -0.15
CA PRO A 218 18.32 16.16 0.28
C PRO A 218 19.35 15.39 1.11
N ILE A 219 18.88 14.47 1.96
CA ILE A 219 19.78 13.66 2.81
C ILE A 219 20.47 12.59 1.94
N PHE A 220 19.72 11.96 1.03
CA PHE A 220 20.26 10.97 0.09
C PHE A 220 21.29 11.58 -0.85
N ALA A 221 21.02 12.75 -1.41
CA ALA A 221 21.94 13.47 -2.29
C ALA A 221 23.27 13.79 -1.60
N LYS A 222 23.23 14.30 -0.33
CA LYS A 222 24.44 14.52 0.47
C LYS A 222 25.21 13.23 0.73
N ALA A 223 24.52 12.13 1.05
CA ALA A 223 25.16 10.82 1.21
C ALA A 223 25.85 10.36 -0.09
N CYS A 224 25.20 10.54 -1.24
CA CYS A 224 25.77 10.21 -2.56
C CYS A 224 27.02 11.03 -2.89
N CYS A 225 27.05 12.31 -2.55
CA CYS A 225 28.29 13.13 -2.68
C CYS A 225 29.44 12.55 -1.85
N MET A 226 29.16 12.13 -0.62
CA MET A 226 30.16 11.53 0.26
C MET A 226 30.62 10.14 -0.22
N ILE A 227 29.71 9.35 -0.81
CA ILE A 227 30.01 8.05 -1.44
C ILE A 227 30.91 8.29 -2.65
N LYS A 228 30.53 9.21 -3.54
CA LYS A 228 31.31 9.52 -4.74
C LYS A 228 32.73 9.98 -4.44
N ALA A 229 32.92 10.74 -3.38
CA ALA A 229 34.23 11.18 -2.90
C ALA A 229 35.12 10.01 -2.40
N ARG A 230 34.53 8.86 -2.04
CA ARG A 230 35.25 7.66 -1.53
C ARG A 230 35.24 6.48 -2.51
N MET A 231 34.41 6.53 -3.55
CA MET A 231 34.25 5.47 -4.55
C MET A 231 33.98 6.09 -5.93
N ASP A 232 35.01 6.20 -6.77
CA ASP A 232 34.90 6.81 -8.11
C ASP A 232 34.08 5.99 -9.10
N ASN A 233 34.09 4.66 -8.98
CA ASN A 233 33.43 3.75 -9.90
C ASN A 233 31.95 3.48 -9.56
N VAL A 234 31.25 4.44 -8.96
CA VAL A 234 29.81 4.34 -8.64
C VAL A 234 28.99 5.29 -9.52
N CYS A 235 27.83 4.83 -9.98
CA CYS A 235 26.80 5.63 -10.63
C CYS A 235 25.48 5.53 -9.87
N PHE A 236 24.64 6.55 -10.00
CA PHE A 236 23.39 6.68 -9.26
C PHE A 236 22.20 6.67 -10.23
N ILE A 237 21.19 5.86 -9.91
CA ILE A 237 19.96 5.77 -10.67
C ILE A 237 18.76 5.91 -9.75
N CYS A 238 17.66 6.44 -10.26
CA CYS A 238 16.43 6.67 -9.52
C CYS A 238 15.23 6.26 -10.35
N ALA A 239 14.22 5.63 -9.72
CA ALA A 239 12.91 5.46 -10.33
C ALA A 239 11.94 6.50 -9.76
N ALA A 240 11.32 7.28 -10.63
CA ALA A 240 10.23 8.17 -10.29
C ALA A 240 8.88 7.52 -10.64
N SER A 241 7.88 7.69 -9.79
CA SER A 241 6.54 7.11 -10.01
C SER A 241 5.84 7.68 -11.25
N ASP A 242 6.13 8.93 -11.56
CA ASP A 242 5.54 9.68 -12.66
C ASP A 242 6.44 10.86 -13.07
N LYS A 243 6.08 11.50 -14.18
CA LYS A 243 6.81 12.63 -14.75
C LYS A 243 6.94 13.84 -13.80
N ARG A 244 5.89 14.11 -12.99
CA ARG A 244 5.90 15.23 -12.03
C ARG A 244 6.94 14.98 -10.95
N ASN A 245 6.99 13.77 -10.40
CA ASN A 245 7.99 13.39 -9.41
C ASN A 245 9.39 13.32 -10.00
N ALA A 246 9.55 12.94 -11.29
CA ALA A 246 10.84 12.99 -11.97
C ALA A 246 11.42 14.42 -12.02
N TYR A 247 10.59 15.41 -12.36
CA TYR A 247 11.00 16.84 -12.33
C TYR A 247 11.36 17.29 -10.91
N LEU A 248 10.53 16.97 -9.91
CA LEU A 248 10.80 17.31 -8.52
C LEU A 248 12.13 16.72 -8.01
N ILE A 249 12.37 15.44 -8.32
CA ILE A 249 13.64 14.75 -7.97
C ILE A 249 14.81 15.48 -8.64
N LYS A 250 14.70 15.80 -9.90
CA LYS A 250 15.76 16.53 -10.64
C LYS A 250 16.08 17.88 -10.02
N ASP A 251 15.07 18.67 -9.70
CA ASP A 251 15.24 20.03 -9.12
C ASP A 251 15.93 19.95 -7.74
N ILE A 252 15.47 19.04 -6.88
CA ILE A 252 16.08 18.85 -5.56
C ILE A 252 17.52 18.33 -5.70
N TRP A 253 17.74 17.35 -6.59
CA TRP A 253 19.08 16.81 -6.80
C TRP A 253 20.06 17.88 -7.26
N MET A 254 19.71 18.70 -8.22
CA MET A 254 20.52 19.82 -8.70
C MET A 254 20.81 20.87 -7.61
N SER A 255 19.92 21.00 -6.63
CA SER A 255 20.13 21.92 -5.50
C SER A 255 21.13 21.39 -4.45
N TYR A 256 21.20 20.06 -4.25
CA TYR A 256 21.99 19.44 -3.17
C TYR A 256 23.21 18.66 -3.66
N ALA A 257 23.26 18.27 -4.93
CA ALA A 257 24.35 17.52 -5.54
C ALA A 257 24.57 17.95 -7.00
N PRO A 258 24.80 19.27 -7.30
CA PRO A 258 24.81 19.79 -8.66
C PRO A 258 25.92 19.20 -9.55
N PHE A 259 27.00 18.68 -8.95
CA PHE A 259 28.13 18.10 -9.67
C PHE A 259 28.04 16.57 -9.80
N LEU A 260 26.93 15.98 -9.34
CA LEU A 260 26.76 14.54 -9.33
C LEU A 260 25.63 14.13 -10.26
N SER A 261 25.94 13.28 -11.25
CA SER A 261 24.95 12.75 -12.19
C SER A 261 23.98 11.81 -11.48
N LEU A 262 22.68 11.99 -11.77
CA LEU A 262 21.61 11.05 -11.40
C LEU A 262 20.79 10.72 -12.65
N THR A 263 20.74 9.44 -13.02
CA THR A 263 19.83 8.99 -14.08
C THR A 263 18.46 8.70 -13.50
N ILE A 264 17.42 9.36 -14.01
CA ILE A 264 16.04 9.20 -13.52
C ILE A 264 15.24 8.47 -14.58
N TYR A 265 14.59 7.37 -14.17
CA TYR A 265 13.67 6.60 -15.00
C TYR A 265 12.23 6.88 -14.55
N GLU A 266 11.32 7.08 -15.51
CA GLU A 266 9.90 7.25 -15.25
C GLU A 266 9.20 5.88 -15.26
N GLY A 267 8.64 5.45 -14.13
CA GLY A 267 8.12 4.08 -13.99
C GLY A 267 9.25 3.04 -13.88
N ASN A 268 8.99 1.82 -14.31
CA ASN A 268 9.95 0.70 -14.37
C ASN A 268 10.74 0.47 -13.07
N THR A 269 10.12 0.73 -11.91
CA THR A 269 10.76 0.64 -10.59
C THR A 269 11.43 -0.73 -10.38
N GLN A 270 10.82 -1.81 -10.86
CA GLN A 270 11.35 -3.16 -10.69
C GLN A 270 12.66 -3.35 -11.47
N ASP A 271 12.72 -2.91 -12.72
CA ASP A 271 13.96 -3.02 -13.54
C ASP A 271 15.05 -2.13 -12.97
N VAL A 272 14.70 -0.91 -12.53
CA VAL A 272 15.65 -0.02 -11.86
C VAL A 272 16.23 -0.67 -10.61
N ILE A 273 15.39 -1.20 -9.71
CA ILE A 273 15.87 -1.92 -8.52
C ILE A 273 16.69 -3.14 -8.92
N ALA A 274 16.21 -3.97 -9.84
CA ALA A 274 16.87 -5.22 -10.24
C ALA A 274 18.24 -4.98 -10.87
N SER A 275 18.49 -3.83 -11.50
CA SER A 275 19.77 -3.47 -12.12
C SER A 275 20.84 -3.03 -11.12
N THR A 276 20.48 -2.73 -9.86
CA THR A 276 21.40 -2.16 -8.86
C THR A 276 22.27 -3.20 -8.16
N ASP A 277 23.40 -2.75 -7.62
CA ASP A 277 24.24 -3.52 -6.69
C ASP A 277 23.75 -3.33 -5.25
N ALA A 278 23.27 -2.13 -4.92
CA ALA A 278 22.63 -1.81 -3.64
C ALA A 278 21.64 -0.67 -3.79
N VAL A 279 20.63 -0.59 -2.89
CA VAL A 279 19.56 0.40 -2.94
C VAL A 279 19.45 1.17 -1.62
N LEU A 280 19.42 2.48 -1.71
CA LEU A 280 19.02 3.36 -0.61
C LEU A 280 17.57 3.79 -0.84
N LEU A 281 16.67 3.43 0.08
CA LEU A 281 15.25 3.60 -0.11
C LEU A 281 14.52 4.06 1.16
N THR A 282 13.33 4.60 0.96
CA THR A 282 12.43 4.95 2.07
C THR A 282 11.64 3.73 2.56
N CYS A 283 11.17 3.81 3.81
CA CYS A 283 10.35 2.75 4.39
C CYS A 283 8.98 2.69 3.70
N GLY A 284 8.65 1.53 3.12
CA GLY A 284 7.38 1.29 2.41
C GLY A 284 7.39 -0.05 1.67
N THR A 285 6.42 -0.25 0.78
CA THR A 285 6.32 -1.43 -0.09
C THR A 285 7.55 -1.63 -0.98
N VAL A 286 8.25 -0.56 -1.31
CA VAL A 286 9.47 -0.61 -2.12
C VAL A 286 10.60 -1.42 -1.44
N ALA A 287 10.64 -1.47 -0.11
CA ALA A 287 11.59 -2.31 0.62
C ALA A 287 11.28 -3.81 0.44
N LEU A 288 9.99 -4.17 0.40
CA LEU A 288 9.58 -5.54 0.06
C LEU A 288 9.97 -5.87 -1.39
N GLU A 289 9.74 -4.97 -2.32
CA GLU A 289 10.06 -5.15 -3.73
C GLU A 289 11.57 -5.35 -3.95
N ALA A 290 12.42 -4.54 -3.30
CA ALA A 290 13.87 -4.69 -3.34
C ALA A 290 14.33 -6.03 -2.74
N MET A 291 13.70 -6.49 -1.65
CA MET A 291 13.95 -7.81 -1.07
C MET A 291 13.57 -8.94 -2.04
N LEU A 292 12.40 -8.85 -2.66
CA LEU A 292 11.93 -9.86 -3.63
C LEU A 292 12.81 -9.93 -4.89
N LEU A 293 13.39 -8.79 -5.29
CA LEU A 293 14.36 -8.69 -6.37
C LEU A 293 15.79 -9.07 -5.92
N ASN A 294 15.95 -9.47 -4.67
CA ASN A 294 17.22 -9.91 -4.08
C ASN A 294 18.32 -8.83 -4.11
N ARG A 295 17.96 -7.56 -3.87
CA ARG A 295 18.90 -6.43 -3.86
C ARG A 295 19.23 -5.98 -2.44
N PRO A 296 20.53 -5.95 -2.08
CA PRO A 296 20.99 -5.38 -0.81
C PRO A 296 20.47 -3.95 -0.64
N MET A 297 20.03 -3.60 0.58
CA MET A 297 19.41 -2.30 0.80
C MET A 297 19.68 -1.72 2.17
N ALA A 298 19.65 -0.39 2.24
CA ALA A 298 19.47 0.36 3.47
C ALA A 298 18.15 1.12 3.43
N VAL A 299 17.39 1.02 4.53
CA VAL A 299 16.08 1.67 4.66
C VAL A 299 16.22 2.92 5.50
N ALA A 300 15.76 4.06 5.02
CA ALA A 300 15.84 5.33 5.72
C ALA A 300 14.47 5.99 5.76
N TYR A 301 14.11 6.58 6.91
CA TYR A 301 12.85 7.30 7.02
C TYR A 301 12.92 8.43 8.04
N LYS A 302 12.36 9.57 7.68
CA LYS A 302 12.29 10.74 8.54
C LYS A 302 10.92 11.39 8.38
N VAL A 303 10.25 11.61 9.51
CA VAL A 303 9.00 12.38 9.58
C VAL A 303 9.24 13.66 10.37
N ASN A 304 8.31 14.60 10.34
CA ASN A 304 8.42 15.80 11.16
C ASN A 304 8.47 15.45 12.67
N ALA A 305 9.02 16.34 13.49
CA ALA A 305 9.29 16.08 14.89
C ALA A 305 8.02 15.78 15.71
N LEU A 306 6.89 16.40 15.38
CA LEU A 306 5.61 16.18 16.05
C LEU A 306 5.07 14.78 15.73
N THR A 307 5.06 14.40 14.47
CA THR A 307 4.65 13.04 14.03
C THR A 307 5.57 11.99 14.63
N ALA A 308 6.89 12.24 14.69
CA ALA A 308 7.85 11.34 15.31
C ALA A 308 7.59 11.13 16.81
N SER A 309 7.27 12.20 17.55
CA SER A 309 6.96 12.13 18.97
C SER A 309 5.67 11.34 19.22
N LEU A 310 4.64 11.58 18.41
CA LEU A 310 3.36 10.85 18.49
C LEU A 310 3.54 9.37 18.11
N ALA A 311 4.22 9.11 17.00
CA ALA A 311 4.50 7.75 16.52
C ALA A 311 5.29 6.94 17.55
N ARG A 312 6.33 7.51 18.18
CA ARG A 312 7.14 6.84 19.19
C ARG A 312 6.33 6.40 20.41
N ARG A 313 5.26 7.12 20.75
CA ARG A 313 4.34 6.76 21.86
C ARG A 313 3.31 5.71 21.46
N MET A 314 3.01 5.60 20.17
CA MET A 314 1.94 4.76 19.64
C MET A 314 2.44 3.44 19.05
N LEU A 315 3.63 3.43 18.47
CA LEU A 315 4.21 2.25 17.82
C LEU A 315 4.91 1.37 18.87
N LYS A 316 4.54 0.09 18.89
CA LYS A 316 5.14 -0.96 19.77
C LYS A 316 6.09 -1.86 18.98
N ILE A 317 6.73 -1.33 17.92
CA ILE A 317 7.58 -2.12 17.04
C ILE A 317 9.01 -1.59 17.02
N ASP A 318 9.97 -2.49 17.10
CA ASP A 318 11.42 -2.18 17.06
C ASP A 318 11.97 -2.10 15.64
N THR A 319 11.19 -2.54 14.64
CA THR A 319 11.55 -2.57 13.22
C THR A 319 10.37 -2.10 12.37
N PHE A 320 10.67 -1.39 11.29
CA PHE A 320 9.67 -0.73 10.46
C PHE A 320 9.62 -1.25 9.03
N SER A 321 10.73 -1.82 8.53
CA SER A 321 10.78 -2.34 7.17
C SER A 321 10.15 -3.73 7.06
N LEU A 322 9.43 -3.96 5.98
CA LEU A 322 8.81 -5.26 5.71
C LEU A 322 9.82 -6.42 5.70
N PRO A 323 11.06 -6.28 5.14
CA PRO A 323 12.07 -7.32 5.26
C PRO A 323 12.38 -7.74 6.70
N ASN A 324 12.57 -6.79 7.61
CA ASN A 324 12.87 -7.08 9.01
C ASN A 324 11.67 -7.68 9.75
N LEU A 325 10.46 -7.17 9.47
CA LEU A 325 9.22 -7.72 10.04
C LEU A 325 9.00 -9.17 9.59
N LEU A 326 9.19 -9.47 8.30
CA LEU A 326 9.07 -10.82 7.76
C LEU A 326 10.15 -11.77 8.28
N ALA A 327 11.37 -11.26 8.48
CA ALA A 327 12.47 -12.02 9.08
C ALA A 327 12.31 -12.23 10.59
N LYS A 328 11.44 -11.48 11.27
CA LYS A 328 11.33 -11.36 12.74
C LYS A 328 12.68 -11.01 13.41
N ARG A 329 13.57 -10.37 12.70
CA ARG A 329 14.90 -9.88 13.13
C ARG A 329 15.45 -8.85 12.16
N LYS A 330 16.45 -8.08 12.58
CA LYS A 330 17.13 -7.11 11.71
C LYS A 330 18.02 -7.83 10.69
N ILE A 331 17.65 -7.79 9.42
CA ILE A 331 18.41 -8.30 8.26
C ILE A 331 18.83 -7.17 7.32
N VAL A 332 18.18 -6.02 7.41
CA VAL A 332 18.55 -4.78 6.73
C VAL A 332 18.72 -3.65 7.74
N SER A 333 19.61 -2.72 7.47
CA SER A 333 19.83 -1.55 8.30
C SER A 333 18.70 -0.55 8.12
N GLU A 334 18.15 -0.05 9.24
CA GLU A 334 17.08 0.95 9.30
C GLU A 334 17.60 2.21 9.98
N PHE A 335 17.51 3.34 9.28
CA PHE A 335 17.93 4.65 9.76
C PHE A 335 16.72 5.55 9.95
N ILE A 336 16.32 5.77 11.21
CA ILE A 336 15.10 6.50 11.55
C ILE A 336 15.44 7.80 12.25
N GLN A 337 14.79 8.90 11.87
CA GLN A 337 14.89 10.21 12.50
C GLN A 337 16.34 10.75 12.59
N SER A 338 16.93 10.79 13.77
CA SER A 338 18.30 11.29 13.99
C SER A 338 19.37 10.42 13.33
N GLU A 339 19.14 9.11 13.23
CA GLU A 339 20.04 8.19 12.55
C GLU A 339 19.98 8.34 11.03
N CYS A 340 18.87 8.87 10.50
CA CYS A 340 18.71 9.19 9.09
C CYS A 340 19.48 10.48 8.76
N ASN A 341 20.80 10.37 8.62
CA ASN A 341 21.72 11.43 8.26
C ASN A 341 22.70 10.96 7.17
N ALA A 342 23.31 11.90 6.45
CA ALA A 342 24.14 11.60 5.30
C ALA A 342 25.38 10.73 5.63
N GLN A 343 25.98 10.91 6.81
CA GLN A 343 27.14 10.12 7.21
C GLN A 343 26.80 8.65 7.42
N ASN A 344 25.76 8.35 8.22
CA ASN A 344 25.34 6.98 8.52
C ASN A 344 24.92 6.24 7.23
N LEU A 345 24.17 6.94 6.33
CA LEU A 345 23.75 6.38 5.06
C LEU A 345 24.93 6.12 4.14
N CYS A 346 25.91 7.04 4.07
CA CYS A 346 27.12 6.87 3.31
C CYS A 346 27.90 5.63 3.77
N ASP A 347 28.15 5.50 5.07
CA ASP A 347 28.96 4.41 5.61
C ASP A 347 28.29 3.05 5.37
N GLU A 348 26.97 2.93 5.55
CA GLU A 348 26.25 1.69 5.28
C GLU A 348 26.21 1.36 3.77
N MET A 349 25.96 2.36 2.90
CA MET A 349 25.94 2.12 1.47
C MET A 349 27.29 1.71 0.92
N LEU A 350 28.38 2.29 1.38
CA LEU A 350 29.75 1.86 1.03
C LEU A 350 30.00 0.41 1.45
N LYS A 351 29.56 0.00 2.63
CA LYS A 351 29.65 -1.38 3.09
C LYS A 351 28.87 -2.33 2.18
N LEU A 352 27.63 -1.97 1.81
CA LEU A 352 26.78 -2.78 0.93
C LEU A 352 27.38 -2.89 -0.48
N LEU A 353 27.92 -1.79 -1.04
CA LEU A 353 28.50 -1.77 -2.38
C LEU A 353 29.84 -2.55 -2.47
N ASN A 354 30.61 -2.62 -1.38
CA ASN A 354 31.89 -3.32 -1.31
C ASN A 354 31.78 -4.79 -0.88
N SER A 355 30.58 -5.26 -0.53
CA SER A 355 30.36 -6.62 -0.04
C SER A 355 29.53 -7.43 -1.06
N ASP A 356 29.66 -8.75 -1.03
CA ASP A 356 28.82 -9.66 -1.80
C ASP A 356 27.39 -9.81 -1.23
N ASN A 357 27.23 -9.47 0.06
CA ASN A 357 25.98 -9.51 0.81
C ASN A 357 25.28 -10.89 0.82
N LEU A 358 26.05 -11.99 0.74
CA LEU A 358 25.51 -13.35 0.58
C LEU A 358 24.50 -13.75 1.66
N LEU A 359 24.76 -13.40 2.91
CA LEU A 359 23.85 -13.74 4.02
C LEU A 359 22.50 -13.03 3.87
N MET A 360 22.51 -11.74 3.54
CA MET A 360 21.31 -10.95 3.29
C MET A 360 20.53 -11.52 2.10
N LYS A 361 21.19 -11.79 0.98
CA LYS A 361 20.58 -12.36 -0.22
C LYS A 361 19.98 -13.74 0.02
N LYS A 362 20.66 -14.62 0.75
CA LYS A 362 20.11 -15.94 1.14
C LYS A 362 18.83 -15.80 1.97
N GLU A 363 18.82 -14.87 2.92
CA GLU A 363 17.63 -14.62 3.74
C GLU A 363 16.49 -14.03 2.92
N PHE A 364 16.77 -13.12 1.99
CA PHE A 364 15.78 -12.58 1.06
C PHE A 364 15.14 -13.69 0.22
N THR A 365 15.94 -14.58 -0.35
CA THR A 365 15.45 -15.73 -1.13
C THR A 365 14.60 -16.67 -0.26
N ARG A 366 15.01 -16.94 0.98
CA ARG A 366 14.24 -17.77 1.93
C ARG A 366 12.87 -17.15 2.21
N ILE A 367 12.84 -15.84 2.51
CA ILE A 367 11.59 -15.12 2.78
C ILE A 367 10.72 -15.09 1.52
N HIS A 368 11.30 -14.74 0.37
CA HIS A 368 10.58 -14.72 -0.91
C HIS A 368 9.89 -16.05 -1.18
N SER A 369 10.62 -17.18 -1.04
CA SER A 369 10.07 -18.52 -1.22
C SER A 369 8.92 -18.80 -0.24
N SER A 370 9.01 -18.32 1.00
CA SER A 370 8.01 -18.59 2.05
C SER A 370 6.70 -17.80 1.87
N ILE A 371 6.75 -16.63 1.21
CA ILE A 371 5.56 -15.79 0.98
C ILE A 371 5.04 -15.87 -0.47
N ARG A 372 5.71 -16.66 -1.32
CA ARG A 372 5.29 -16.89 -2.70
C ARG A 372 4.19 -17.93 -2.75
N MET A 373 2.96 -17.47 -2.88
CA MET A 373 1.76 -18.32 -2.87
C MET A 373 0.88 -17.96 -4.08
N ASN A 374 -0.04 -18.87 -4.44
CA ASN A 374 -1.09 -18.55 -5.39
C ASN A 374 -2.18 -17.72 -4.72
N SER A 375 -1.86 -16.45 -4.44
CA SER A 375 -2.70 -15.53 -3.68
C SER A 375 -4.12 -15.44 -4.21
N ASP A 376 -4.29 -15.38 -5.54
CA ASP A 376 -5.57 -15.22 -6.19
C ASP A 376 -6.49 -16.43 -5.95
N GLU A 377 -5.96 -17.66 -6.07
CA GLU A 377 -6.71 -18.90 -5.81
C GLU A 377 -7.08 -19.06 -4.34
N ILE A 378 -6.12 -18.78 -3.44
CA ILE A 378 -6.37 -18.89 -2.00
C ILE A 378 -7.44 -17.88 -1.57
N ALA A 379 -7.37 -16.65 -2.09
CA ALA A 379 -8.38 -15.62 -1.83
C ALA A 379 -9.77 -16.03 -2.34
N ALA A 380 -9.85 -16.51 -3.58
CA ALA A 380 -11.11 -16.99 -4.15
C ALA A 380 -11.70 -18.16 -3.33
N ASN A 381 -10.88 -19.15 -2.94
CA ASN A 381 -11.33 -20.27 -2.12
C ASN A 381 -11.91 -19.80 -0.79
N ALA A 382 -11.19 -18.91 -0.07
CA ALA A 382 -11.65 -18.40 1.21
C ALA A 382 -12.98 -17.61 1.09
N ILE A 383 -13.20 -16.91 -0.04
CA ILE A 383 -14.44 -16.20 -0.31
C ILE A 383 -15.58 -17.18 -0.57
N PHE A 384 -15.37 -18.24 -1.36
CA PHE A 384 -16.40 -19.27 -1.60
C PHE A 384 -16.79 -19.96 -0.30
N GLU A 385 -15.80 -20.36 0.54
CA GLU A 385 -16.05 -20.95 1.86
C GLU A 385 -16.90 -20.01 2.75
N LEU A 386 -16.60 -18.71 2.76
CA LEU A 386 -17.39 -17.73 3.52
C LEU A 386 -18.83 -17.66 3.02
N ILE A 387 -19.04 -17.61 1.70
CA ILE A 387 -20.37 -17.53 1.09
C ILE A 387 -21.17 -18.79 1.45
N ASP A 388 -20.59 -19.95 1.37
CA ASP A 388 -21.25 -21.23 1.66
C ASP A 388 -21.57 -21.37 3.16
N ASP A 389 -20.66 -20.99 4.05
CA ASP A 389 -20.90 -20.97 5.49
C ASP A 389 -22.10 -20.07 5.84
N MET A 390 -22.18 -18.90 5.24
CA MET A 390 -23.27 -17.95 5.50
C MET A 390 -24.61 -18.40 4.90
N LYS A 391 -24.61 -19.09 3.75
CA LYS A 391 -25.81 -19.74 3.21
C LYS A 391 -26.32 -20.83 4.16
N ASN A 392 -25.44 -21.69 4.66
CA ASN A 392 -25.78 -22.77 5.57
C ASN A 392 -26.33 -22.23 6.91
N GLN A 393 -25.74 -21.17 7.45
CA GLN A 393 -26.23 -20.52 8.69
C GLN A 393 -27.65 -19.97 8.51
N ARG A 394 -27.97 -19.39 7.35
CA ARG A 394 -29.33 -18.89 7.05
C ARG A 394 -30.35 -20.03 6.92
N LEU A 395 -29.96 -21.13 6.30
CA LEU A 395 -30.84 -22.29 6.15
C LEU A 395 -31.10 -23.03 7.48
N SER A 396 -30.17 -22.92 8.42
CA SER A 396 -30.29 -23.55 9.77
C SER A 396 -30.93 -22.63 10.83
N ALA A 397 -31.18 -21.35 10.53
CA ALA A 397 -31.87 -20.45 11.44
C ALA A 397 -33.36 -20.81 11.52
N PRO A 398 -33.97 -20.96 12.72
CA PRO A 398 -35.39 -21.24 12.87
C PRO A 398 -36.22 -20.10 12.25
N ALA A 399 -37.33 -20.47 11.59
CA ALA A 399 -38.20 -19.54 10.85
C ALA A 399 -38.85 -18.45 11.72
N ASP A 400 -38.79 -18.57 13.04
CA ASP A 400 -39.47 -17.67 13.97
C ASP A 400 -38.69 -16.36 14.29
N ALA A 401 -37.47 -16.17 13.74
CA ALA A 401 -36.63 -14.99 13.99
C ALA A 401 -36.90 -13.80 13.03
N GLU A 402 -37.79 -13.95 12.07
CA GLU A 402 -38.05 -12.89 11.05
C GLU A 402 -38.95 -11.74 11.51
N GLY A 403 -39.55 -11.81 12.74
CA GLY A 403 -40.57 -10.88 13.19
C GLY A 403 -40.06 -9.53 13.74
N GLU A 404 -38.82 -9.44 14.23
CA GLU A 404 -38.32 -8.24 14.92
C GLU A 404 -37.42 -7.31 14.14
N SER A 405 -36.84 -7.75 13.00
CA SER A 405 -35.92 -6.93 12.22
C SER A 405 -36.57 -5.90 11.29
N GLY A 406 -37.87 -6.02 11.05
CA GLY A 406 -38.62 -5.11 10.15
C GLY A 406 -38.79 -3.68 10.66
N ASN A 407 -38.79 -3.46 11.99
CA ASN A 407 -38.98 -2.13 12.57
C ASN A 407 -37.71 -1.31 12.75
N GLU A 408 -36.53 -1.94 12.81
CA GLU A 408 -35.25 -1.21 12.88
C GLU A 408 -34.81 -0.65 11.51
N ALA A 409 -35.19 -1.30 10.41
CA ALA A 409 -34.85 -0.85 9.06
C ALA A 409 -35.54 0.47 8.66
N VAL A 410 -36.71 0.75 9.24
CA VAL A 410 -37.45 2.02 9.00
C VAL A 410 -36.89 3.16 9.86
N ALA A 411 -36.41 2.87 11.06
CA ALA A 411 -35.77 3.86 11.93
C ALA A 411 -34.39 4.30 11.39
N LEU A 412 -33.66 3.43 10.70
CA LEU A 412 -32.33 3.72 10.13
C LEU A 412 -32.39 4.66 8.93
N LYS A 413 -33.48 4.74 8.17
CA LYS A 413 -33.62 5.73 7.08
C LYS A 413 -33.52 7.19 7.59
N ASN A 414 -33.85 7.44 8.87
CA ASN A 414 -33.79 8.77 9.46
C ASN A 414 -32.50 9.04 10.27
N THR A 415 -31.71 8.01 10.59
CA THR A 415 -30.49 8.13 11.41
C THR A 415 -29.21 8.34 10.55
N VAL A 416 -29.24 7.96 9.28
CA VAL A 416 -28.11 8.16 8.34
C VAL A 416 -27.83 9.66 8.08
N GLN A 417 -28.79 10.55 8.37
CA GLN A 417 -28.59 12.00 8.21
C GLN A 417 -27.91 12.70 9.40
N ARG A 418 -27.68 12.04 10.54
CA ARG A 418 -27.16 12.71 11.76
C ARG A 418 -25.85 12.18 12.35
N SER A 419 -25.32 11.04 11.92
CA SER A 419 -24.12 10.43 12.54
C SER A 419 -22.82 10.56 11.77
N ASP A 420 -22.80 11.23 10.61
CA ASP A 420 -21.65 11.33 9.72
C ASP A 420 -20.68 12.50 10.01
N MET A 421 -20.77 13.13 11.20
CA MET A 421 -19.99 14.34 11.52
C MET A 421 -18.91 14.17 12.60
N GLU A 422 -18.39 12.98 12.84
CA GLU A 422 -17.13 12.85 13.60
C GLU A 422 -16.03 12.25 12.72
N PRO A 423 -14.98 13.01 12.39
CA PRO A 423 -13.84 12.51 11.60
C PRO A 423 -12.89 11.74 12.51
N SER A 424 -12.80 10.43 12.34
CA SER A 424 -11.62 9.67 12.79
C SER A 424 -10.49 9.91 11.78
N LEU A 425 -9.57 10.81 12.10
CA LEU A 425 -8.40 11.12 11.28
C LEU A 425 -7.48 9.89 11.15
N SER A 426 -7.12 9.55 9.91
CA SER A 426 -6.08 8.57 9.60
C SER A 426 -4.68 9.17 9.84
N LEU A 427 -3.63 8.37 9.93
CA LEU A 427 -2.27 8.90 10.12
C LEU A 427 -1.81 9.79 8.97
N GLY A 428 -2.25 9.49 7.75
CA GLY A 428 -2.03 10.37 6.61
C GLY A 428 -2.70 11.73 6.82
N GLU A 429 -3.88 11.77 7.45
CA GLU A 429 -4.60 13.01 7.77
C GLU A 429 -3.99 13.75 8.95
N VAL A 430 -3.41 13.04 9.94
CA VAL A 430 -2.69 13.65 11.07
C VAL A 430 -1.32 14.19 10.64
N GLU A 431 -0.57 13.46 9.84
CA GLU A 431 0.67 13.96 9.23
C GLU A 431 0.41 15.24 8.47
N SER A 432 -0.71 15.31 7.84
CA SER A 432 -1.17 16.32 6.96
C SER A 432 -1.67 17.58 7.68
N ALA A 433 -2.51 17.45 8.67
CA ALA A 433 -2.99 18.60 9.46
C ALA A 433 -1.85 19.27 10.26
N LEU A 434 -0.73 18.56 10.51
CA LEU A 434 0.42 19.07 11.24
C LEU A 434 1.43 19.82 10.35
N THR A 435 1.40 19.61 9.02
CA THR A 435 2.27 20.34 8.07
C THR A 435 1.72 21.71 7.68
N ASP A 436 0.39 21.95 7.77
CA ASP A 436 -0.21 23.23 7.42
C ASP A 436 -0.03 24.34 8.48
N LYS A 437 0.31 23.98 9.73
CA LYS A 437 0.54 24.99 10.78
C LYS A 437 1.91 25.65 10.74
N ASP A 438 2.88 25.07 10.04
CA ASP A 438 4.24 25.67 9.92
C ASP A 438 4.37 26.73 8.83
N ASN A 439 3.34 26.95 8.00
CA ASN A 439 3.36 27.96 6.95
C ASN A 439 2.79 29.32 7.38
N ASP A 440 2.16 29.43 8.55
CA ASP A 440 1.58 30.71 9.02
C ASP A 440 2.49 31.53 9.95
N VAL A 441 3.73 31.09 10.20
CA VAL A 441 4.69 31.78 11.08
C VAL A 441 5.90 32.24 10.28
N LYS A 442 5.73 32.98 9.18
CA LYS A 442 6.77 33.84 8.60
C LYS A 442 6.15 35.05 7.94
N LYS A 443 5.67 35.98 8.73
CA LYS A 443 5.65 37.43 8.38
C LYS A 443 6.39 38.13 9.49
N GLU A 444 7.68 38.32 9.31
CA GLU A 444 8.44 39.33 10.05
C GLU A 444 8.09 40.71 9.54
N PRO A 445 7.95 41.73 10.42
CA PRO A 445 7.71 43.10 10.00
C PRO A 445 9.01 43.72 9.46
N GLU A 446 8.90 44.36 8.30
CA GLU A 446 9.92 45.23 7.78
C GLU A 446 10.22 46.35 8.79
N PHE A 447 11.43 46.43 9.29
CA PHE A 447 11.99 47.65 9.88
C PHE A 447 12.71 48.45 8.80
N LYS A 448 12.14 49.61 8.49
CA LYS A 448 12.85 50.71 7.80
C LYS A 448 13.91 51.30 8.73
N VAL A 449 15.15 51.34 8.35
CA VAL A 449 16.05 52.52 8.33
C VAL A 449 17.09 52.29 7.22
#